data_a63a8226861e7c387836474f077c2454
#
_entry.id   a63a8226861e7c387836474f077c2454
#
_cell.length_a   1.000
_cell.length_b   1.000
_cell.length_c   1.000
_cell.angle_alpha   90.00
_cell.angle_beta   90.00
_cell.angle_gamma   90.00
#
_symmetry.space_group_name_H-M   'P 1'
#
loop_
_entity.id
_entity.type
_entity.pdbx_description
1 polymer ?
#
loop_
_entity_poly.entity_id
_entity_poly.type
_entity_poly.pdbx_seq_one_letter_code
_entity_poly.pdbx_strand_id
1 'polypeptide(L)'
;PAPAPPRPLRLLFTGDVLLSEGSMRDHPLTPMTDPSLVRVMQRQSRRRVGLIEQAVVQCGSEAIVQRMRELRDAGVGIAIVDALADADLHAMGRAFATLPLLTAGSGVAIGLPANFGLAPSAGAAELPPVQGARAIVSGSCSTASNAQVAAFLERHAGRGFAIDPLRLADGEDLAARALDWAASQLGSEPLLVYA
;
A
#
# COMPACT_ATOMS: atom_id res chain seq x y z
N PRO A 1 -27.13 -24.55 -21.26
CA PRO A 1 -26.95 -23.96 -19.97
C PRO A 1 -26.16 -22.67 -20.17
N ALA A 2 -26.74 -21.53 -19.75
CA ALA A 2 -26.03 -20.26 -19.77
C ALA A 2 -24.80 -20.39 -18.88
N PRO A 3 -23.65 -19.78 -19.24
CA PRO A 3 -22.49 -19.76 -18.36
C PRO A 3 -22.87 -19.07 -17.03
N ALA A 4 -22.43 -19.68 -15.92
CA ALA A 4 -22.65 -19.10 -14.61
C ALA A 4 -22.09 -17.68 -14.61
N PRO A 5 -22.80 -16.69 -14.02
CA PRO A 5 -22.29 -15.33 -13.95
C PRO A 5 -20.90 -15.34 -13.27
N PRO A 6 -19.97 -14.50 -13.72
CA PRO A 6 -18.65 -14.43 -13.10
C PRO A 6 -18.83 -14.18 -11.61
N ARG A 7 -18.19 -15.01 -10.79
CA ARG A 7 -18.20 -14.81 -9.33
C ARG A 7 -17.52 -13.48 -9.04
N PRO A 8 -18.12 -12.62 -8.21
CA PRO A 8 -17.51 -11.34 -7.88
C PRO A 8 -16.12 -11.57 -7.29
N LEU A 9 -15.12 -10.86 -7.80
CA LEU A 9 -13.79 -10.83 -7.23
C LEU A 9 -13.91 -10.23 -5.81
N ARG A 10 -13.67 -11.06 -4.81
CA ARG A 10 -13.74 -10.68 -3.38
C ARG A 10 -12.40 -10.95 -2.71
N LEU A 11 -11.38 -11.26 -3.51
CA LEU A 11 -10.13 -11.81 -3.03
C LEU A 11 -9.00 -10.86 -3.40
N LEU A 12 -8.10 -10.63 -2.46
CA LEU A 12 -6.90 -9.84 -2.67
C LEU A 12 -5.76 -10.76 -3.13
N PHE A 13 -5.07 -10.34 -4.19
CA PHE A 13 -3.94 -11.04 -4.79
C PHE A 13 -2.66 -10.21 -4.67
N THR A 14 -1.53 -10.90 -4.68
CA THR A 14 -0.20 -10.34 -4.94
C THR A 14 0.35 -11.04 -6.17
N GLY A 15 0.33 -10.37 -7.32
CA GLY A 15 0.55 -11.02 -8.59
C GLY A 15 -0.56 -12.03 -8.90
N ASP A 16 -0.21 -13.29 -9.10
CA ASP A 16 -1.11 -14.42 -9.39
C ASP A 16 -1.45 -15.27 -8.15
N VAL A 17 -0.88 -14.91 -6.97
CA VAL A 17 -1.04 -15.65 -5.72
C VAL A 17 -2.01 -14.93 -4.78
N LEU A 18 -2.91 -15.67 -4.15
CA LEU A 18 -3.78 -15.11 -3.10
C LEU A 18 -2.94 -14.54 -1.96
N LEU A 19 -3.34 -13.39 -1.43
CA LEU A 19 -2.62 -12.74 -0.33
C LEU A 19 -2.44 -13.67 0.89
N SER A 20 -3.40 -14.58 1.11
CA SER A 20 -3.36 -15.62 2.17
C SER A 20 -2.45 -16.81 1.87
N GLU A 21 -1.86 -16.87 0.68
CA GLU A 21 -0.95 -17.95 0.24
C GLU A 21 0.46 -17.40 -0.02
N GLY A 22 0.61 -16.07 -0.05
CA GLY A 22 1.87 -15.36 -0.24
C GLY A 22 2.57 -14.99 1.07
N SER A 23 3.60 -14.16 0.98
CA SER A 23 4.42 -13.69 2.12
C SER A 23 3.62 -12.93 3.19
N MET A 24 2.46 -12.38 2.84
CA MET A 24 1.60 -11.69 3.80
C MET A 24 0.84 -12.62 4.74
N ARG A 25 0.77 -13.92 4.44
CA ARG A 25 0.13 -14.91 5.31
C ARG A 25 0.69 -14.89 6.72
N ASP A 26 2.01 -14.88 6.81
CA ASP A 26 2.75 -14.99 8.07
C ASP A 26 3.36 -13.64 8.50
N HIS A 27 2.75 -12.52 8.06
CA HIS A 27 3.23 -11.19 8.43
C HIS A 27 3.13 -10.99 9.95
N PRO A 28 4.21 -10.57 10.65
CA PRO A 28 4.29 -10.60 12.12
C PRO A 28 3.28 -9.71 12.82
N LEU A 29 2.88 -8.59 12.21
CA LEU A 29 1.95 -7.64 12.81
C LEU A 29 0.52 -7.78 12.26
N THR A 30 0.39 -8.13 10.98
CA THR A 30 -0.90 -8.17 10.27
C THR A 30 -0.98 -9.41 9.38
N PRO A 31 -1.05 -10.62 9.95
CA PRO A 31 -1.12 -11.85 9.16
C PRO A 31 -2.41 -11.88 8.33
N MET A 32 -2.29 -12.17 7.04
CA MET A 32 -3.40 -12.22 6.10
C MET A 32 -3.75 -13.67 5.76
N THR A 33 -4.49 -14.32 6.67
CA THR A 33 -4.93 -15.72 6.53
C THR A 33 -6.23 -15.89 5.77
N ASP A 34 -6.95 -14.80 5.50
CA ASP A 34 -8.21 -14.78 4.76
C ASP A 34 -8.13 -13.76 3.61
N PRO A 35 -8.19 -14.17 2.33
CA PRO A 35 -8.08 -13.24 1.21
C PRO A 35 -9.35 -12.42 0.97
N SER A 36 -10.48 -12.72 1.64
CA SER A 36 -11.73 -11.98 1.50
C SER A 36 -11.75 -10.72 2.37
N LEU A 37 -11.47 -9.57 1.77
CA LEU A 37 -11.46 -8.29 2.50
C LEU A 37 -12.80 -7.97 3.16
N VAL A 38 -13.92 -8.35 2.57
CA VAL A 38 -15.25 -8.17 3.19
C VAL A 38 -15.34 -8.93 4.51
N ARG A 39 -14.89 -10.18 4.56
CA ARG A 39 -14.89 -10.98 5.80
C ARG A 39 -13.88 -10.43 6.82
N VAL A 40 -12.68 -10.06 6.37
CA VAL A 40 -11.65 -9.49 7.23
C VAL A 40 -12.16 -8.21 7.89
N MET A 41 -12.74 -7.30 7.09
CA MET A 41 -13.28 -6.04 7.60
C MET A 41 -14.49 -6.25 8.51
N GLN A 42 -15.36 -7.23 8.18
CA GLN A 42 -16.52 -7.51 9.02
C GLN A 42 -16.14 -7.99 10.42
N ARG A 43 -15.06 -8.76 10.57
CA ARG A 43 -14.56 -9.20 11.89
C ARG A 43 -14.01 -8.05 12.74
N GLN A 44 -13.61 -6.96 12.10
CA GLN A 44 -13.02 -5.79 12.75
C GLN A 44 -14.04 -4.66 12.94
N SER A 45 -15.27 -4.80 12.43
CA SER A 45 -16.28 -3.75 12.46
C SER A 45 -17.62 -4.23 13.01
N ARG A 46 -18.25 -3.37 13.83
CA ARG A 46 -19.66 -3.55 14.25
C ARG A 46 -20.63 -3.12 13.15
N ARG A 47 -20.18 -2.32 12.17
CA ARG A 47 -20.98 -1.90 11.04
C ARG A 47 -21.04 -3.02 10.01
N ARG A 48 -22.18 -3.16 9.36
CA ARG A 48 -22.33 -4.13 8.25
C ARG A 48 -21.41 -3.74 7.11
N VAL A 49 -20.66 -4.72 6.58
CA VAL A 49 -19.72 -4.53 5.47
C VAL A 49 -20.34 -5.10 4.19
N GLY A 50 -20.30 -4.34 3.12
CA GLY A 50 -20.75 -4.73 1.79
C GLY A 50 -19.63 -4.70 0.75
N LEU A 51 -20.00 -4.98 -0.49
CA LEU A 51 -19.10 -5.00 -1.64
C LEU A 51 -19.67 -4.20 -2.80
N ILE A 52 -18.80 -3.45 -3.46
CA ILE A 52 -19.00 -2.93 -4.82
C ILE A 52 -18.08 -3.74 -5.72
N GLU A 53 -18.69 -4.64 -6.49
CA GLU A 53 -17.97 -5.59 -7.31
C GLU A 53 -17.33 -4.93 -8.53
N GLN A 54 -16.24 -5.49 -9.05
CA GLN A 54 -15.56 -5.06 -10.26
C GLN A 54 -16.52 -4.86 -11.45
N ALA A 55 -17.51 -5.73 -11.61
CA ALA A 55 -18.52 -5.60 -12.67
C ALA A 55 -19.31 -4.27 -12.59
N VAL A 56 -19.55 -3.76 -11.39
CA VAL A 56 -20.18 -2.44 -11.17
C VAL A 56 -19.16 -1.33 -11.43
N VAL A 57 -17.93 -1.48 -10.97
CA VAL A 57 -16.85 -0.48 -11.14
C VAL A 57 -16.59 -0.24 -12.64
N GLN A 58 -16.54 -1.29 -13.45
CA GLN A 58 -16.38 -1.21 -14.90
C GLN A 58 -17.50 -0.45 -15.61
N CYS A 59 -18.69 -0.35 -15.01
CA CYS A 59 -19.78 0.45 -15.53
C CYS A 59 -19.61 1.97 -15.26
N GLY A 60 -18.56 2.36 -14.54
CA GLY A 60 -18.19 3.76 -14.32
C GLY A 60 -18.76 4.38 -13.04
N SER A 61 -18.46 5.67 -12.88
CA SER A 61 -18.74 6.41 -11.64
C SER A 61 -20.21 6.45 -11.22
N GLU A 62 -21.12 6.56 -12.18
CA GLU A 62 -22.56 6.61 -11.88
C GLU A 62 -23.07 5.27 -11.30
N ALA A 63 -22.61 4.15 -11.87
CA ALA A 63 -22.95 2.83 -11.36
C ALA A 63 -22.42 2.60 -9.94
N ILE A 64 -21.18 3.07 -9.66
CA ILE A 64 -20.60 3.04 -8.32
C ILE A 64 -21.47 3.84 -7.34
N VAL A 65 -21.84 5.07 -7.70
CA VAL A 65 -22.69 5.94 -6.84
C VAL A 65 -24.06 5.29 -6.59
N GLN A 66 -24.66 4.71 -7.62
CA GLN A 66 -25.95 4.01 -7.48
C GLN A 66 -25.81 2.82 -6.51
N ARG A 67 -24.76 2.01 -6.69
CA ARG A 67 -24.50 0.87 -5.81
C ARG A 67 -24.22 1.29 -4.35
N MET A 68 -23.52 2.40 -4.14
CA MET A 68 -23.33 2.99 -2.82
C MET A 68 -24.65 3.34 -2.13
N ARG A 69 -25.59 3.93 -2.89
CA ARG A 69 -26.93 4.25 -2.37
C ARG A 69 -27.68 3.00 -1.95
N GLU A 70 -27.73 1.99 -2.82
CA GLU A 70 -28.38 0.69 -2.52
C GLU A 70 -27.79 0.02 -1.25
N LEU A 71 -26.46 0.01 -1.13
CA LEU A 71 -25.80 -0.53 0.04
C LEU A 71 -26.15 0.26 1.31
N ARG A 72 -26.14 1.57 1.24
CA ARG A 72 -26.54 2.44 2.36
C ARG A 72 -27.99 2.19 2.78
N ASP A 73 -28.90 2.12 1.80
CA ASP A 73 -30.33 1.89 2.06
C ASP A 73 -30.59 0.48 2.65
N ALA A 74 -29.72 -0.48 2.33
CA ALA A 74 -29.68 -1.81 2.96
C ALA A 74 -28.99 -1.84 4.35
N GLY A 75 -28.59 -0.68 4.90
CA GLY A 75 -27.97 -0.60 6.22
C GLY A 75 -26.47 -0.98 6.24
N VAL A 76 -25.79 -0.98 5.10
CA VAL A 76 -24.34 -1.19 5.02
C VAL A 76 -23.63 0.12 5.41
N GLY A 77 -22.71 0.02 6.37
CA GLY A 77 -21.96 1.17 6.88
C GLY A 77 -20.52 1.26 6.32
N ILE A 78 -20.02 0.20 5.73
CA ILE A 78 -18.68 0.14 5.11
C ILE A 78 -18.81 -0.63 3.80
N ALA A 79 -18.32 -0.10 2.70
CA ALA A 79 -18.24 -0.80 1.43
C ALA A 79 -16.77 -1.03 1.02
N ILE A 80 -16.42 -2.28 0.75
CA ILE A 80 -15.18 -2.63 0.03
C ILE A 80 -15.46 -2.43 -1.46
N VAL A 81 -14.51 -1.87 -2.19
CA VAL A 81 -14.65 -1.61 -3.62
C VAL A 81 -13.51 -2.28 -4.36
N ASP A 82 -13.84 -3.10 -5.35
CA ASP A 82 -12.84 -3.77 -6.18
C ASP A 82 -12.20 -2.78 -7.17
N ALA A 83 -10.92 -2.98 -7.46
CA ALA A 83 -10.19 -2.27 -8.51
C ALA A 83 -9.11 -3.18 -9.11
N LEU A 84 -8.99 -3.19 -10.43
CA LEU A 84 -8.02 -3.99 -11.18
C LEU A 84 -7.09 -3.14 -12.04
N ALA A 85 -7.49 -1.92 -12.40
CA ALA A 85 -6.76 -1.04 -13.30
C ALA A 85 -6.88 0.43 -12.88
N ASP A 86 -5.98 1.28 -13.39
CA ASP A 86 -6.01 2.72 -13.12
C ASP A 86 -7.32 3.40 -13.57
N ALA A 87 -7.93 2.88 -14.62
CA ALA A 87 -9.25 3.35 -15.08
C ALA A 87 -10.33 3.20 -13.98
N ASP A 88 -10.26 2.13 -13.19
CA ASP A 88 -11.16 1.90 -12.06
C ASP A 88 -10.94 2.95 -10.98
N LEU A 89 -9.68 3.29 -10.69
CA LEU A 89 -9.32 4.31 -9.70
C LEU A 89 -9.83 5.69 -10.11
N HIS A 90 -9.78 6.01 -11.40
CA HIS A 90 -10.36 7.26 -11.93
C HIS A 90 -11.89 7.27 -11.81
N ALA A 91 -12.58 6.15 -12.08
CA ALA A 91 -14.02 6.04 -11.91
C ALA A 91 -14.43 6.17 -10.43
N MET A 92 -13.68 5.50 -9.53
CA MET A 92 -13.83 5.60 -8.08
C MET A 92 -13.61 7.04 -7.58
N GLY A 93 -12.53 7.70 -8.05
CA GLY A 93 -12.24 9.09 -7.68
C GLY A 93 -13.43 10.02 -7.95
N ARG A 94 -14.04 9.93 -9.13
CA ARG A 94 -15.25 10.70 -9.47
C ARG A 94 -16.45 10.32 -8.61
N ALA A 95 -16.66 9.03 -8.38
CA ALA A 95 -17.79 8.53 -7.59
C ALA A 95 -17.72 8.99 -6.13
N PHE A 96 -16.52 9.17 -5.60
CA PHE A 96 -16.27 9.50 -4.19
C PHE A 96 -16.11 11.00 -3.93
N ALA A 97 -16.28 11.85 -4.94
CA ALA A 97 -16.07 13.30 -4.86
C ALA A 97 -16.80 13.99 -3.68
N THR A 98 -17.96 13.44 -3.26
CA THR A 98 -18.77 14.01 -2.18
C THR A 98 -18.63 13.28 -0.85
N LEU A 99 -17.79 12.27 -0.75
CA LEU A 99 -17.57 11.56 0.51
C LEU A 99 -16.70 12.39 1.45
N PRO A 100 -17.13 12.58 2.72
CA PRO A 100 -16.34 13.32 3.71
C PRO A 100 -15.11 12.57 4.18
N LEU A 101 -15.10 11.25 4.05
CA LEU A 101 -14.00 10.38 4.45
C LEU A 101 -13.87 9.20 3.49
N LEU A 102 -12.64 8.98 3.05
CA LEU A 102 -12.26 7.85 2.22
C LEU A 102 -11.03 7.17 2.83
N THR A 103 -11.09 5.85 2.99
CA THR A 103 -9.95 5.03 3.43
C THR A 103 -9.56 4.09 2.32
N ALA A 104 -8.31 4.15 1.88
CA ALA A 104 -7.82 3.31 0.78
C ALA A 104 -6.30 3.21 0.77
N GLY A 105 -5.75 2.35 -0.07
CA GLY A 105 -4.35 2.42 -0.48
C GLY A 105 -4.08 3.67 -1.32
N SER A 106 -2.81 4.05 -1.44
CA SER A 106 -2.38 5.28 -2.15
C SER A 106 -2.86 5.37 -3.60
N GLY A 107 -3.12 4.23 -4.26
CA GLY A 107 -3.58 4.19 -5.65
C GLY A 107 -4.87 4.97 -5.90
N VAL A 108 -5.81 5.02 -4.94
CA VAL A 108 -7.06 5.79 -5.10
C VAL A 108 -6.81 7.28 -5.30
N ALA A 109 -5.69 7.80 -4.81
CA ALA A 109 -5.30 9.20 -4.99
C ALA A 109 -5.11 9.60 -6.46
N ILE A 110 -4.88 8.66 -7.36
CA ILE A 110 -4.80 8.91 -8.82
C ILE A 110 -6.10 9.55 -9.34
N GLY A 111 -7.24 9.09 -8.85
CA GLY A 111 -8.55 9.56 -9.30
C GLY A 111 -9.08 10.82 -8.61
N LEU A 112 -8.47 11.28 -7.50
CA LEU A 112 -9.02 12.35 -6.68
C LEU A 112 -8.70 13.77 -7.15
N PRO A 113 -7.51 14.11 -7.70
CA PRO A 113 -7.12 15.48 -8.01
C PRO A 113 -8.07 16.21 -8.96
N ALA A 114 -8.63 15.48 -9.92
CA ALA A 114 -9.59 16.04 -10.88
C ALA A 114 -10.85 16.63 -10.22
N ASN A 115 -11.26 16.11 -9.05
CA ASN A 115 -12.39 16.63 -8.30
C ASN A 115 -12.14 18.04 -7.73
N PHE A 116 -10.89 18.46 -7.67
CA PHE A 116 -10.43 19.76 -7.16
C PHE A 116 -9.91 20.67 -8.29
N GLY A 117 -10.13 20.31 -9.55
CA GLY A 117 -9.62 21.05 -10.69
C GLY A 117 -8.11 20.96 -10.88
N LEU A 118 -7.45 20.01 -10.23
CA LEU A 118 -6.02 19.81 -10.36
C LEU A 118 -5.72 18.92 -11.57
N ALA A 119 -4.78 19.36 -12.39
CA ALA A 119 -4.26 18.63 -13.54
C ALA A 119 -2.85 18.07 -13.23
N PRO A 120 -2.45 16.97 -13.90
CA PRO A 120 -1.06 16.49 -13.83
C PRO A 120 -0.09 17.59 -14.25
N SER A 121 1.05 17.68 -13.54
CA SER A 121 2.10 18.65 -13.82
C SER A 121 3.45 17.95 -13.89
N ALA A 122 4.22 18.22 -14.93
CA ALA A 122 5.60 17.75 -15.05
C ALA A 122 6.49 18.27 -13.91
N GLY A 123 6.19 19.46 -13.38
CA GLY A 123 6.90 20.05 -12.23
C GLY A 123 6.79 19.21 -10.95
N ALA A 124 5.81 18.31 -10.84
CA ALA A 124 5.73 17.39 -9.71
C ALA A 124 6.87 16.34 -9.69
N ALA A 125 7.52 16.10 -10.82
CA ALA A 125 8.68 15.22 -10.95
C ALA A 125 10.01 15.97 -10.74
N GLU A 126 10.01 17.29 -10.68
CA GLU A 126 11.19 18.11 -10.47
C GLU A 126 11.51 18.16 -8.98
N LEU A 127 12.56 17.46 -8.58
CA LEU A 127 13.08 17.52 -7.20
C LEU A 127 14.19 18.55 -7.14
N PRO A 128 14.24 19.39 -6.08
CA PRO A 128 15.36 20.30 -5.89
C PRO A 128 16.65 19.49 -5.70
N PRO A 129 17.79 19.98 -6.19
CA PRO A 129 19.07 19.32 -5.99
C PRO A 129 19.38 19.22 -4.49
N VAL A 130 19.59 18.00 -4.02
CA VAL A 130 19.96 17.74 -2.62
C VAL A 130 21.46 17.88 -2.47
N GLN A 131 21.90 18.74 -1.54
CA GLN A 131 23.29 18.93 -1.16
C GLN A 131 23.58 18.18 0.15
N GLY A 132 24.85 17.77 0.34
CA GLY A 132 25.31 17.15 1.57
C GLY A 132 25.30 15.62 1.57
N ALA A 133 25.50 15.05 2.77
CA ALA A 133 25.55 13.62 2.97
C ALA A 133 24.16 12.98 2.75
N ARG A 134 24.16 11.76 2.25
CA ARG A 134 22.94 10.99 1.94
C ARG A 134 22.89 9.75 2.80
N ALA A 135 21.74 9.51 3.42
CA ALA A 135 21.47 8.29 4.17
C ALA A 135 20.18 7.62 3.68
N ILE A 136 20.20 6.32 3.62
CA ILE A 136 19.05 5.46 3.29
C ILE A 136 18.73 4.64 4.54
N VAL A 137 17.46 4.57 4.92
CA VAL A 137 16.99 3.73 6.01
C VAL A 137 15.99 2.73 5.46
N SER A 138 16.24 1.42 5.66
CA SER A 138 15.37 0.33 5.21
C SER A 138 14.99 -0.56 6.38
N GLY A 139 13.73 -0.47 6.82
CA GLY A 139 13.17 -1.35 7.85
C GLY A 139 12.28 -2.46 7.30
N SER A 140 12.05 -2.51 5.99
CA SER A 140 11.22 -3.55 5.37
C SER A 140 12.05 -4.80 5.06
N CYS A 141 11.58 -5.96 5.53
CA CYS A 141 12.13 -7.26 5.20
C CYS A 141 11.42 -7.95 4.02
N SER A 142 10.69 -7.18 3.19
CA SER A 142 10.06 -7.73 1.98
C SER A 142 11.12 -8.23 0.98
N THR A 143 10.76 -9.20 0.15
CA THR A 143 11.66 -9.72 -0.90
C THR A 143 12.26 -8.60 -1.76
N ALA A 144 11.44 -7.61 -2.14
CA ALA A 144 11.88 -6.47 -2.94
C ALA A 144 12.88 -5.58 -2.16
N SER A 145 12.60 -5.26 -0.88
CA SER A 145 13.51 -4.45 -0.06
C SER A 145 14.84 -5.17 0.18
N ASN A 146 14.80 -6.46 0.49
CA ASN A 146 16.01 -7.26 0.66
C ASN A 146 16.87 -7.31 -0.61
N ALA A 147 16.23 -7.42 -1.79
CA ALA A 147 16.94 -7.35 -3.06
C ALA A 147 17.58 -5.96 -3.30
N GLN A 148 16.90 -4.88 -2.92
CA GLN A 148 17.43 -3.51 -3.00
C GLN A 148 18.61 -3.30 -2.03
N VAL A 149 18.51 -3.81 -0.80
CA VAL A 149 19.60 -3.80 0.19
C VAL A 149 20.82 -4.55 -0.36
N ALA A 150 20.63 -5.77 -0.88
CA ALA A 150 21.71 -6.56 -1.47
C ALA A 150 22.39 -5.82 -2.63
N ALA A 151 21.61 -5.26 -3.56
CA ALA A 151 22.13 -4.49 -4.69
C ALA A 151 22.89 -3.22 -4.25
N PHE A 152 22.46 -2.58 -3.14
CA PHE A 152 23.19 -1.45 -2.58
C PHE A 152 24.54 -1.89 -2.02
N LEU A 153 24.57 -2.95 -1.21
CA LEU A 153 25.79 -3.44 -0.58
C LEU A 153 26.83 -3.93 -1.60
N GLU A 154 26.38 -4.50 -2.69
CA GLU A 154 27.25 -4.88 -3.81
C GLU A 154 27.96 -3.67 -4.45
N ARG A 155 27.24 -2.56 -4.64
CA ARG A 155 27.75 -1.34 -5.27
C ARG A 155 28.55 -0.45 -4.33
N HIS A 156 28.24 -0.50 -3.04
CA HIS A 156 28.79 0.38 -2.01
C HIS A 156 29.31 -0.46 -0.83
N ALA A 157 30.35 -1.28 -1.08
CA ALA A 157 30.95 -2.15 -0.07
C ALA A 157 31.39 -1.37 1.18
N GLY A 158 31.01 -1.88 2.35
CA GLY A 158 31.32 -1.24 3.64
C GLY A 158 30.45 -0.03 4.01
N ARG A 159 29.46 0.33 3.19
CA ARG A 159 28.57 1.49 3.41
C ARG A 159 27.19 1.08 4.01
N GLY A 160 27.08 -0.11 4.56
CA GLY A 160 25.87 -0.62 5.19
C GLY A 160 26.07 -0.92 6.68
N PHE A 161 25.10 -0.52 7.50
CA PHE A 161 24.99 -0.88 8.92
C PHE A 161 23.74 -1.71 9.13
N ALA A 162 23.93 -2.99 9.53
CA ALA A 162 22.82 -3.89 9.84
C ALA A 162 22.32 -3.66 11.27
N ILE A 163 21.03 -3.51 11.44
CA ILE A 163 20.35 -3.53 12.73
C ILE A 163 20.01 -4.99 13.05
N ASP A 164 20.62 -5.52 14.10
CA ASP A 164 20.29 -6.85 14.63
C ASP A 164 19.04 -6.74 15.52
N PRO A 165 17.90 -7.32 15.12
CA PRO A 165 16.67 -7.22 15.90
C PRO A 165 16.76 -7.91 17.26
N LEU A 166 17.60 -8.93 17.44
CA LEU A 166 17.77 -9.61 18.73
C LEU A 166 18.50 -8.70 19.72
N ARG A 167 19.58 -8.04 19.28
CA ARG A 167 20.30 -7.06 20.10
C ARG A 167 19.44 -5.86 20.48
N LEU A 168 18.59 -5.41 19.53
CA LEU A 168 17.61 -4.35 19.81
C LEU A 168 16.59 -4.80 20.88
N ALA A 169 16.11 -6.04 20.81
CA ALA A 169 15.19 -6.62 21.80
C ALA A 169 15.84 -6.77 23.18
N ASP A 170 17.16 -7.04 23.23
CA ASP A 170 17.95 -7.10 24.46
C ASP A 170 18.24 -5.71 25.07
N GLY A 171 17.74 -4.63 24.45
CA GLY A 171 17.83 -3.25 24.95
C GLY A 171 19.12 -2.54 24.58
N GLU A 172 19.90 -3.04 23.61
CA GLU A 172 21.08 -2.34 23.11
C GLU A 172 20.68 -1.08 22.33
N ASP A 173 21.38 0.03 22.57
CA ASP A 173 21.17 1.28 21.82
C ASP A 173 21.85 1.21 20.43
N LEU A 174 21.18 0.51 19.52
CA LEU A 174 21.64 0.39 18.14
C LEU A 174 21.49 1.69 17.35
N ALA A 175 20.63 2.60 17.80
CA ALA A 175 20.49 3.91 17.16
C ALA A 175 21.75 4.75 17.39
N ALA A 176 22.24 4.85 18.62
CA ALA A 176 23.51 5.53 18.94
C ALA A 176 24.67 4.92 18.14
N ARG A 177 24.79 3.61 18.10
CA ARG A 177 25.82 2.92 17.33
C ARG A 177 25.76 3.18 15.84
N ALA A 178 24.55 3.21 15.25
CA ALA A 178 24.38 3.52 13.85
C ALA A 178 24.77 4.97 13.55
N LEU A 179 24.47 5.92 14.46
CA LEU A 179 24.86 7.32 14.33
C LEU A 179 26.37 7.49 14.42
N ASP A 180 27.04 6.86 15.38
CA ASP A 180 28.50 6.91 15.54
C ASP A 180 29.20 6.31 14.31
N TRP A 181 28.72 5.17 13.83
CA TRP A 181 29.21 4.56 12.59
C TRP A 181 29.02 5.50 11.39
N ALA A 182 27.82 6.05 11.23
CA ALA A 182 27.50 6.95 10.12
C ALA A 182 28.38 8.22 10.16
N ALA A 183 28.56 8.82 11.34
CA ALA A 183 29.38 10.03 11.52
C ALA A 183 30.82 9.83 11.03
N SER A 184 31.39 8.65 11.24
CA SER A 184 32.74 8.30 10.78
C SER A 184 32.86 8.12 9.27
N GLN A 185 31.73 7.97 8.56
CA GLN A 185 31.67 7.65 7.14
C GLN A 185 30.95 8.69 6.28
N LEU A 186 30.55 9.82 6.86
CA LEU A 186 29.90 10.89 6.11
C LEU A 186 30.78 11.37 4.94
N GLY A 187 30.16 11.55 3.76
CA GLY A 187 30.84 11.98 2.55
C GLY A 187 29.89 12.06 1.37
N SER A 188 30.42 12.02 0.16
CA SER A 188 29.65 12.06 -1.08
C SER A 188 28.90 10.77 -1.38
N GLU A 189 29.38 9.65 -0.87
CA GLU A 189 28.75 8.33 -1.05
C GLU A 189 27.59 8.14 -0.08
N PRO A 190 26.47 7.51 -0.50
CA PRO A 190 25.34 7.25 0.39
C PRO A 190 25.68 6.18 1.43
N LEU A 191 25.01 6.25 2.58
CA LEU A 191 25.03 5.24 3.64
C LEU A 191 23.70 4.50 3.69
N LEU A 192 23.71 3.23 4.11
CA LEU A 192 22.53 2.43 4.33
C LEU A 192 22.47 1.92 5.76
N VAL A 193 21.36 2.16 6.45
CA VAL A 193 21.01 1.49 7.71
C VAL A 193 19.81 0.59 7.43
N TYR A 194 19.92 -0.70 7.76
CA TYR A 194 18.87 -1.67 7.40
C TYR A 194 18.69 -2.74 8.49
N ALA A 195 17.48 -3.34 8.50
CA ALA A 195 17.13 -4.48 9.35
C ALA A 195 16.91 -5.73 8.52
#